data_59dea82da7d808805ac42ef1b7a023dd
#
_entry.id   59dea82da7d808805ac42ef1b7a023dd
#
_cell.length_a   1.000
_cell.length_b   1.000
_cell.length_c   1.000
_cell.angle_alpha   90.00
_cell.angle_beta   90.00
_cell.angle_gamma   90.00
#
_symmetry.space_group_name_H-M   'P 1'
#
loop_
_entity.id
_entity.type
_entity.pdbx_description
1 polymer ?
#
loop_
_entity_poly.entity_id
_entity_poly.type
_entity_poly.pdbx_seq_one_letter_code
_entity_poly.pdbx_strand_id
1 'polypeptide(L)'
;MKKFWVLIILALMILQNNARAIELPVTSPFGWRIHPISGQWKFHSGVDLGYDYGEYIGSLFDGQIVIAANLDDGYGNQVLIYHPAIDSYTRYAHCSTLHVAAGQFVKAGQIIAQVGSSGYSTGAHLHLEYIINVNGVYQYADPLSLWQ
;
A
#
# COMPACT_ATOMS: atom_id res chain seq x y z
N MET A 1 -11.43 3.82 19.09
CA MET A 1 -10.86 2.50 19.38
C MET A 1 -11.25 1.40 18.40
N LYS A 2 -12.42 1.40 17.79
CA LYS A 2 -12.85 0.34 16.84
C LYS A 2 -12.08 0.31 15.49
N LYS A 3 -11.51 1.44 15.05
CA LYS A 3 -10.80 1.56 13.75
C LYS A 3 -9.33 1.10 13.78
N PHE A 4 -8.72 1.02 14.98
CA PHE A 4 -7.31 0.61 15.16
C PHE A 4 -7.03 -0.83 14.71
N TRP A 5 -8.03 -1.70 14.76
CA TRP A 5 -7.90 -3.14 14.52
C TRP A 5 -8.02 -3.53 13.04
N VAL A 6 -8.57 -2.67 12.18
CA VAL A 6 -8.95 -3.06 10.81
C VAL A 6 -7.72 -3.28 9.93
N LEU A 7 -6.74 -2.39 9.97
CA LEU A 7 -5.53 -2.51 9.13
C LEU A 7 -4.51 -3.52 9.69
N ILE A 8 -4.43 -3.69 11.02
CA ILE A 8 -3.63 -4.74 11.65
C ILE A 8 -4.23 -6.12 11.36
N ILE A 9 -5.56 -6.24 11.39
CA ILE A 9 -6.28 -7.47 11.06
C ILE A 9 -6.06 -7.83 9.58
N LEU A 10 -6.00 -6.86 8.67
CA LEU A 10 -5.70 -7.11 7.24
C LEU A 10 -4.34 -7.79 7.05
N ALA A 11 -3.30 -7.33 7.73
CA ALA A 11 -1.97 -7.93 7.65
C ALA A 11 -1.90 -9.33 8.30
N LEU A 12 -2.65 -9.56 9.39
CA LEU A 12 -2.69 -10.84 10.09
C LEU A 12 -3.57 -11.89 9.40
N MET A 13 -4.60 -11.48 8.65
CA MET A 13 -5.51 -12.41 7.95
C MET A 13 -4.89 -13.07 6.72
N ILE A 14 -3.84 -12.50 6.13
CA ILE A 14 -3.04 -13.17 5.08
C ILE A 14 -2.36 -14.44 5.63
N LEU A 15 -2.13 -14.50 6.95
CA LEU A 15 -1.47 -15.61 7.64
C LEU A 15 -2.43 -16.72 8.10
N GLN A 16 -3.74 -16.53 8.02
CA GLN A 16 -4.74 -17.51 8.46
C GLN A 16 -5.66 -17.90 7.29
N ASN A 17 -5.46 -19.11 6.80
CA ASN A 17 -6.23 -19.79 5.76
C ASN A 17 -7.70 -20.06 6.19
N ASN A 18 -8.48 -19.03 6.50
CA ASN A 18 -9.92 -19.14 6.70
C ASN A 18 -10.63 -18.10 5.83
N ALA A 19 -11.08 -18.60 4.68
CA ALA A 19 -11.69 -17.86 3.58
C ALA A 19 -13.03 -17.18 3.98
N ARG A 20 -12.93 -16.01 4.56
CA ARG A 20 -13.96 -14.99 4.39
C ARG A 20 -13.36 -13.94 3.47
N ALA A 21 -13.96 -13.73 2.31
CA ALA A 21 -13.54 -12.66 1.41
C ALA A 21 -13.55 -11.34 2.20
N ILE A 22 -12.37 -10.72 2.31
CA ILE A 22 -12.25 -9.41 2.96
C ILE A 22 -12.70 -8.40 1.91
N GLU A 23 -13.78 -7.70 2.19
CA GLU A 23 -14.22 -6.60 1.34
C GLU A 23 -13.37 -5.36 1.66
N LEU A 24 -12.43 -5.05 0.76
CA LEU A 24 -11.60 -3.86 0.86
C LEU A 24 -12.35 -2.64 0.31
N PRO A 25 -12.20 -1.44 0.90
CA PRO A 25 -12.88 -0.23 0.44
C PRO A 25 -12.21 0.35 -0.82
N VAL A 26 -12.24 -0.40 -1.92
CA VAL A 26 -11.61 0.01 -3.19
C VAL A 26 -12.36 1.20 -3.78
N THR A 27 -11.64 2.31 -3.97
CA THR A 27 -12.14 3.53 -4.60
C THR A 27 -11.62 3.70 -6.02
N SER A 28 -10.46 3.11 -6.35
CA SER A 28 -9.93 3.09 -7.71
C SER A 28 -9.09 1.83 -7.94
N PRO A 29 -9.43 1.00 -8.96
CA PRO A 29 -8.77 -0.26 -9.20
C PRO A 29 -7.40 -0.10 -9.88
N PHE A 30 -6.58 -1.15 -9.78
CA PHE A 30 -5.36 -1.34 -10.55
C PHE A 30 -5.66 -1.45 -12.05
N GLY A 31 -4.74 -0.98 -12.89
CA GLY A 31 -4.78 -1.17 -14.33
C GLY A 31 -5.20 0.08 -15.12
N TRP A 32 -5.52 -0.10 -16.38
CA TRP A 32 -5.90 1.00 -17.26
C TRP A 32 -7.28 1.58 -16.91
N ARG A 33 -7.34 2.89 -16.71
CA ARG A 33 -8.57 3.61 -16.34
C ARG A 33 -8.52 5.06 -16.80
N ILE A 34 -9.70 5.71 -16.84
CA ILE A 34 -9.77 7.16 -17.01
C ILE A 34 -9.29 7.81 -15.71
N HIS A 35 -8.27 8.63 -15.80
CA HIS A 35 -7.70 9.31 -14.64
C HIS A 35 -8.67 10.38 -14.11
N PRO A 36 -9.01 10.38 -12.80
CA PRO A 36 -10.09 11.21 -12.26
C PRO A 36 -9.85 12.72 -12.36
N ILE A 37 -8.58 13.16 -12.41
CA ILE A 37 -8.21 14.58 -12.49
C ILE A 37 -8.04 15.01 -13.94
N SER A 38 -7.27 14.25 -14.74
CA SER A 38 -6.93 14.64 -16.12
C SER A 38 -7.96 14.21 -17.16
N GLY A 39 -8.84 13.28 -16.82
CA GLY A 39 -9.81 12.70 -17.78
C GLY A 39 -9.16 11.84 -18.87
N GLN A 40 -7.86 11.60 -18.79
CA GLN A 40 -7.11 10.83 -19.78
C GLN A 40 -7.06 9.35 -19.41
N TRP A 41 -6.95 8.49 -20.41
CA TRP A 41 -6.69 7.08 -20.24
C TRP A 41 -5.28 6.88 -19.69
N LYS A 42 -5.16 6.30 -18.49
CA LYS A 42 -3.89 6.18 -17.78
C LYS A 42 -3.82 4.86 -17.01
N PHE A 43 -2.61 4.27 -16.97
CA PHE A 43 -2.36 3.09 -16.16
C PHE A 43 -2.22 3.48 -14.67
N HIS A 44 -2.93 2.76 -13.79
CA HIS A 44 -2.86 2.88 -12.35
C HIS A 44 -2.02 1.73 -11.79
N SER A 45 -0.86 2.03 -11.25
CA SER A 45 0.13 1.05 -10.80
C SER A 45 -0.20 0.32 -9.50
N GLY A 46 -1.27 0.75 -8.82
CA GLY A 46 -1.74 0.18 -7.56
C GLY A 46 -3.25 0.19 -7.44
N VAL A 47 -3.73 0.01 -6.24
CA VAL A 47 -5.14 0.16 -5.87
C VAL A 47 -5.28 1.30 -4.88
N ASP A 48 -6.32 2.14 -5.04
CA ASP A 48 -6.67 3.15 -4.05
C ASP A 48 -7.73 2.60 -3.11
N LEU A 49 -7.46 2.70 -1.81
CA LEU A 49 -8.32 2.23 -0.73
C LEU A 49 -8.82 3.42 0.09
N GLY A 50 -10.14 3.55 0.20
CA GLY A 50 -10.84 4.67 0.83
C GLY A 50 -10.84 4.61 2.36
N TYR A 51 -9.66 4.72 2.96
CA TYR A 51 -9.48 4.83 4.40
C TYR A 51 -9.50 6.29 4.85
N ASP A 52 -9.87 6.53 6.11
CA ASP A 52 -9.93 7.87 6.68
C ASP A 52 -8.53 8.43 6.96
N TYR A 53 -8.40 9.76 6.88
CA TYR A 53 -7.16 10.46 7.23
C TYR A 53 -6.71 10.12 8.66
N GLY A 54 -5.43 9.76 8.82
CA GLY A 54 -4.83 9.40 10.11
C GLY A 54 -5.02 7.94 10.53
N GLU A 55 -5.72 7.09 9.76
CA GLU A 55 -5.77 5.65 10.05
C GLU A 55 -4.38 5.04 9.92
N TYR A 56 -4.04 4.11 10.82
CA TYR A 56 -2.75 3.46 10.83
C TYR A 56 -2.62 2.42 9.72
N ILE A 57 -1.47 2.41 9.06
CA ILE A 57 -1.08 1.46 8.02
C ILE A 57 -0.06 0.49 8.60
N GLY A 58 -0.36 -0.80 8.53
CA GLY A 58 0.58 -1.88 8.85
C GLY A 58 1.27 -2.44 7.61
N SER A 59 2.50 -2.92 7.77
CA SER A 59 3.19 -3.67 6.71
C SER A 59 2.45 -4.97 6.39
N LEU A 60 2.27 -5.30 5.12
CA LEU A 60 1.60 -6.55 4.69
C LEU A 60 2.45 -7.79 5.01
N PHE A 61 3.76 -7.69 4.90
CA PHE A 61 4.70 -8.79 5.10
C PHE A 61 5.91 -8.33 5.91
N ASP A 62 6.69 -9.29 6.40
CA ASP A 62 8.03 -9.02 6.92
C ASP A 62 8.91 -8.43 5.81
N GLY A 63 9.74 -7.44 6.12
CA GLY A 63 10.59 -6.84 5.10
C GLY A 63 11.55 -5.78 5.63
N GLN A 64 12.26 -5.15 4.69
CA GLN A 64 13.17 -4.04 4.96
C GLN A 64 12.67 -2.79 4.25
N ILE A 65 12.65 -1.67 4.97
CA ILE A 65 12.27 -0.36 4.44
C ILE A 65 13.36 0.09 3.45
N VAL A 66 12.96 0.30 2.21
CA VAL A 66 13.83 0.83 1.14
C VAL A 66 13.68 2.34 1.03
N ILE A 67 12.45 2.83 1.09
CA ILE A 67 12.11 4.26 1.06
C ILE A 67 11.15 4.55 2.21
N ALA A 68 11.42 5.65 2.94
CA ALA A 68 10.49 6.28 3.88
C ALA A 68 10.70 7.79 3.79
N ALA A 69 10.11 8.45 2.78
CA ALA A 69 10.34 9.85 2.46
C ALA A 69 9.27 10.40 1.49
N ASN A 70 9.27 11.73 1.31
CA ASN A 70 8.69 12.39 0.15
C ASN A 70 9.80 12.69 -0.86
N LEU A 71 9.68 12.16 -2.08
CA LEU A 71 10.68 12.31 -3.14
C LEU A 71 10.25 13.28 -4.25
N ASP A 72 9.14 14.00 -4.06
CA ASP A 72 8.54 14.90 -5.07
C ASP A 72 8.19 14.21 -6.40
N ASP A 73 7.88 12.91 -6.32
CA ASP A 73 7.57 12.03 -7.46
C ASP A 73 6.06 11.81 -7.67
N GLY A 74 5.24 12.54 -6.92
CA GLY A 74 3.78 12.46 -6.94
C GLY A 74 3.18 11.54 -5.88
N TYR A 75 3.95 10.60 -5.31
CA TYR A 75 3.47 9.70 -4.25
C TYR A 75 3.33 10.39 -2.89
N GLY A 76 3.88 11.60 -2.73
CA GLY A 76 3.93 12.29 -1.45
C GLY A 76 4.79 11.56 -0.42
N ASN A 77 4.37 11.57 0.84
CA ASN A 77 5.02 10.75 1.85
C ASN A 77 4.74 9.27 1.57
N GLN A 78 5.79 8.49 1.37
CA GLN A 78 5.67 7.09 0.95
C GLN A 78 6.59 6.16 1.73
N VAL A 79 6.17 4.90 1.84
CA VAL A 79 7.00 3.79 2.32
C VAL A 79 7.09 2.74 1.21
N LEU A 80 8.29 2.36 0.83
CA LEU A 80 8.57 1.21 -0.04
C LEU A 80 9.29 0.14 0.77
N ILE A 81 8.77 -1.08 0.78
CA ILE A 81 9.30 -2.21 1.54
C ILE A 81 9.69 -3.32 0.58
N TYR A 82 10.90 -3.85 0.74
CA TYR A 82 11.34 -5.09 0.11
C TYR A 82 11.03 -6.29 1.01
N HIS A 83 10.45 -7.33 0.44
CA HIS A 83 10.04 -8.57 1.10
C HIS A 83 10.88 -9.74 0.59
N PRO A 84 12.01 -10.08 1.25
CA PRO A 84 12.95 -11.07 0.72
C PRO A 84 12.38 -12.49 0.63
N ALA A 85 11.42 -12.84 1.49
CA ALA A 85 10.81 -14.18 1.48
C ALA A 85 9.99 -14.49 0.22
N ILE A 86 9.49 -13.46 -0.46
CA ILE A 86 8.64 -13.57 -1.66
C ILE A 86 9.20 -12.76 -2.84
N ASP A 87 10.40 -12.22 -2.70
CA ASP A 87 11.11 -11.39 -3.70
C ASP A 87 10.20 -10.36 -4.39
N SER A 88 9.59 -9.53 -3.57
CA SER A 88 8.63 -8.53 -4.02
C SER A 88 8.75 -7.24 -3.21
N TYR A 89 8.06 -6.19 -3.67
CA TYR A 89 7.92 -4.94 -2.94
C TYR A 89 6.45 -4.59 -2.72
N THR A 90 6.18 -3.87 -1.63
CA THR A 90 4.93 -3.12 -1.45
C THR A 90 5.23 -1.64 -1.26
N ARG A 91 4.41 -0.77 -1.87
CA ARG A 91 4.46 0.68 -1.66
C ARG A 91 3.16 1.16 -1.05
N TYR A 92 3.31 2.05 -0.09
CA TYR A 92 2.24 2.72 0.64
C TYR A 92 2.43 4.22 0.43
N ALA A 93 1.54 4.87 -0.30
CA ALA A 93 1.71 6.27 -0.71
C ALA A 93 0.61 7.19 -0.18
N HIS A 94 0.81 8.50 -0.39
CA HIS A 94 -0.03 9.61 0.06
C HIS A 94 -0.18 9.67 1.58
N CYS A 95 0.79 9.14 2.34
CA CYS A 95 0.75 9.10 3.79
C CYS A 95 0.78 10.51 4.41
N SER A 96 0.14 10.65 5.58
CA SER A 96 0.25 11.87 6.41
C SER A 96 1.52 11.85 7.25
N THR A 97 1.83 10.71 7.85
CA THR A 97 2.94 10.52 8.78
C THR A 97 3.63 9.19 8.49
N LEU A 98 4.96 9.21 8.55
CA LEU A 98 5.81 8.02 8.44
C LEU A 98 6.35 7.66 9.83
N HIS A 99 6.26 6.38 10.22
CA HIS A 99 6.70 5.87 11.53
C HIS A 99 7.96 5.00 11.44
N VAL A 100 8.56 4.90 10.27
CA VAL A 100 9.74 4.09 9.98
C VAL A 100 10.77 4.90 9.19
N ALA A 101 11.99 4.39 9.13
CA ALA A 101 13.08 4.96 8.35
C ALA A 101 13.68 3.93 7.40
N ALA A 102 14.28 4.39 6.29
CA ALA A 102 15.00 3.52 5.35
C ALA A 102 16.07 2.70 6.06
N GLY A 103 16.19 1.42 5.68
CA GLY A 103 17.10 0.45 6.28
C GLY A 103 16.52 -0.33 7.48
N GLN A 104 15.44 0.13 8.08
CA GLN A 104 14.77 -0.53 9.20
C GLN A 104 14.09 -1.83 8.74
N PHE A 105 14.15 -2.89 9.57
CA PHE A 105 13.37 -4.11 9.38
C PHE A 105 12.01 -4.00 10.08
N VAL A 106 10.97 -4.51 9.44
CA VAL A 106 9.61 -4.54 9.96
C VAL A 106 9.01 -5.93 9.86
N LYS A 107 8.05 -6.20 10.75
CA LYS A 107 7.24 -7.42 10.74
C LYS A 107 5.89 -7.15 10.08
N ALA A 108 5.27 -8.21 9.52
CA ALA A 108 3.88 -8.14 9.08
C ALA A 108 2.98 -7.60 10.20
N GLY A 109 2.12 -6.64 9.88
CA GLY A 109 1.24 -5.96 10.83
C GLY A 109 1.89 -4.81 11.62
N GLN A 110 3.20 -4.65 11.58
CA GLN A 110 3.87 -3.52 12.23
C GLN A 110 3.43 -2.20 11.61
N ILE A 111 3.07 -1.22 12.44
CA ILE A 111 2.68 0.12 11.99
C ILE A 111 3.88 0.80 11.33
N ILE A 112 3.68 1.29 10.10
CA ILE A 112 4.71 1.93 9.28
C ILE A 112 4.37 3.38 8.93
N ALA A 113 3.08 3.72 8.84
CA ALA A 113 2.62 5.04 8.42
C ALA A 113 1.17 5.30 8.86
N GLN A 114 0.64 6.47 8.49
CA GLN A 114 -0.77 6.81 8.60
C GLN A 114 -1.30 7.33 7.27
N VAL A 115 -2.57 7.01 6.98
CA VAL A 115 -3.30 7.48 5.79
C VAL A 115 -3.32 9.01 5.75
N GLY A 116 -3.12 9.56 4.58
CA GLY A 116 -3.14 10.99 4.34
C GLY A 116 -3.67 11.35 2.96
N SER A 117 -3.24 12.50 2.47
CA SER A 117 -3.53 13.02 1.13
C SER A 117 -2.34 13.82 0.58
N SER A 118 -1.11 13.43 0.96
CA SER A 118 0.11 14.08 0.49
C SER A 118 0.42 13.71 -0.96
N GLY A 119 1.19 14.56 -1.65
CA GLY A 119 1.52 14.38 -3.05
C GLY A 119 0.34 14.65 -3.98
N TYR A 120 0.27 13.93 -5.10
CA TYR A 120 -0.76 14.10 -6.11
C TYR A 120 -2.02 13.32 -5.73
N SER A 121 -2.83 13.91 -4.87
CA SER A 121 -4.02 13.32 -4.27
C SER A 121 -5.15 14.35 -4.16
N THR A 122 -6.41 13.91 -4.37
CA THR A 122 -7.63 14.73 -4.24
C THR A 122 -8.35 14.56 -2.91
N GLY A 123 -7.91 13.65 -2.07
CA GLY A 123 -8.54 13.36 -0.77
C GLY A 123 -7.87 12.19 -0.07
N ALA A 124 -8.26 11.95 1.18
CA ALA A 124 -7.68 10.91 2.00
C ALA A 124 -7.92 9.52 1.41
N HIS A 125 -6.83 8.78 1.18
CA HIS A 125 -6.86 7.38 0.75
C HIS A 125 -5.48 6.75 0.94
N LEU A 126 -5.40 5.44 0.91
CA LEU A 126 -4.15 4.69 0.77
C LEU A 126 -4.00 4.27 -0.69
N HIS A 127 -2.92 4.71 -1.35
CA HIS A 127 -2.47 4.10 -2.61
C HIS A 127 -1.50 2.97 -2.28
N LEU A 128 -1.89 1.74 -2.63
CA LEU A 128 -1.12 0.52 -2.37
C LEU A 128 -0.65 -0.08 -3.70
N GLU A 129 0.67 -0.30 -3.83
CA GLU A 129 1.25 -1.03 -4.95
C GLU A 129 1.83 -2.37 -4.49
N TYR A 130 1.73 -3.36 -5.36
CA TYR A 130 2.40 -4.64 -5.25
C TYR A 130 3.31 -4.84 -6.47
N ILE A 131 4.60 -5.08 -6.24
CA ILE A 131 5.61 -5.18 -7.29
C ILE A 131 6.29 -6.53 -7.14
N ILE A 132 6.17 -7.38 -8.14
CA ILE A 132 6.64 -8.76 -8.14
C ILE A 132 7.82 -8.96 -9.08
N ASN A 133 8.71 -9.88 -8.74
CA ASN A 133 9.76 -10.33 -9.64
C ASN A 133 9.22 -11.45 -10.54
N VAL A 134 9.29 -11.21 -11.84
CA VAL A 134 8.95 -12.21 -12.86
C VAL A 134 10.18 -12.42 -13.74
N ASN A 135 10.85 -13.56 -13.56
CA ASN A 135 12.06 -13.91 -14.33
C ASN A 135 13.17 -12.86 -14.26
N GLY A 136 13.39 -12.25 -13.09
CA GLY A 136 14.43 -11.24 -12.88
C GLY A 136 13.99 -9.80 -13.22
N VAL A 137 12.75 -9.59 -13.63
CA VAL A 137 12.18 -8.26 -13.93
C VAL A 137 11.09 -7.93 -12.93
N TYR A 138 11.22 -6.80 -12.24
CA TYR A 138 10.18 -6.29 -11.34
C TYR A 138 9.09 -5.58 -12.14
N GLN A 139 7.84 -5.93 -11.87
CA GLN A 139 6.66 -5.35 -12.52
C GLN A 139 5.49 -5.21 -11.55
N TYR A 140 4.61 -4.24 -11.84
CA TYR A 140 3.40 -4.05 -11.05
C TYR A 140 2.43 -5.21 -11.24
N ALA A 141 1.84 -5.66 -10.14
CA ALA A 141 0.76 -6.64 -10.11
C ALA A 141 -0.44 -6.04 -9.37
N ASP A 142 -1.63 -6.59 -9.63
CA ASP A 142 -2.83 -6.17 -8.90
C ASP A 142 -2.69 -6.52 -7.42
N PRO A 143 -2.65 -5.51 -6.51
CA PRO A 143 -2.56 -5.78 -5.08
C PRO A 143 -3.71 -6.64 -4.55
N LEU A 144 -4.90 -6.59 -5.16
CA LEU A 144 -6.06 -7.37 -4.73
C LEU A 144 -5.85 -8.88 -4.87
N SER A 145 -4.88 -9.32 -5.70
CA SER A 145 -4.49 -10.73 -5.81
C SER A 145 -3.96 -11.32 -4.49
N LEU A 146 -3.53 -10.47 -3.55
CA LEU A 146 -3.05 -10.90 -2.23
C LEU A 146 -4.18 -11.42 -1.32
N TRP A 147 -5.45 -11.15 -1.64
CA TRP A 147 -6.64 -11.52 -0.87
C TRP A 147 -7.59 -12.48 -1.59
N GLN A 148 -7.17 -13.05 -2.72
CA GLN A 148 -7.95 -14.01 -3.53
C GLN A 148 -7.63 -15.46 -3.16
#